data_4e463b1a1d827ccde3c32e880dcd9dfe
#
_entry.id   4e463b1a1d827ccde3c32e880dcd9dfe
#
_cell.length_a   1.000
_cell.length_b   1.000
_cell.length_c   1.000
_cell.angle_alpha   90.00
_cell.angle_beta   90.00
_cell.angle_gamma   90.00
#
_symmetry.space_group_name_H-M   'P 1'
#
loop_
_entity.id
_entity.type
_entity.pdbx_description
1 polymer ?
#
loop_
_entity_poly.entity_id
_entity_poly.type
_entity_poly.pdbx_seq_one_letter_code
_entity_poly.pdbx_strand_id
1 'polypeptide(L)'
;MDFAIRPYQPSDLPALYRICLQTGDSGADATGLYSDPALLGHFYAAPYAVLEPELCFVLVSDGAPCGYILGTRDTAAFRAACEREWFGALRDRYPLPLESDQSRDAAMVCLIHRGHDAAAAFPEHPAHLHIDLLPHAQGGGWGRALMTRFLETLRAAGVRGVHLGVGARNVGAVKFYQRMGFHSLSEGSGALWYGMKLET
;
A
#
# COMPACT_ATOMS: atom_id res chain seq x y z
N MET A 1 2.79 -20.86 -16.01
CA MET A 1 2.41 -19.49 -15.59
C MET A 1 3.51 -18.56 -16.07
N ASP A 2 3.14 -17.66 -16.93
CA ASP A 2 4.05 -16.62 -17.45
C ASP A 2 3.87 -15.35 -16.63
N PHE A 3 4.89 -15.00 -15.84
CA PHE A 3 4.84 -13.83 -14.96
C PHE A 3 5.60 -12.67 -15.59
N ALA A 4 5.03 -11.47 -15.50
CA ALA A 4 5.68 -10.23 -15.93
C ALA A 4 5.34 -9.06 -15.00
N ILE A 5 6.32 -8.15 -14.83
CA ILE A 5 6.10 -6.87 -14.14
C ILE A 5 5.98 -5.78 -15.20
N ARG A 6 4.95 -4.97 -15.09
CA ARG A 6 4.72 -3.81 -15.96
C ARG A 6 4.22 -2.60 -15.17
N PRO A 7 4.31 -1.39 -15.75
CA PRO A 7 3.62 -0.23 -15.19
C PRO A 7 2.11 -0.50 -15.05
N TYR A 8 1.52 0.12 -14.05
CA TYR A 8 0.07 0.16 -13.86
C TYR A 8 -0.63 0.76 -15.09
N GLN A 9 -1.83 0.26 -15.37
CA GLN A 9 -2.75 0.80 -16.36
C GLN A 9 -4.12 1.05 -15.69
N PRO A 10 -4.89 2.08 -16.10
CA PRO A 10 -6.20 2.36 -15.48
C PRO A 10 -7.16 1.16 -15.46
N SER A 11 -7.06 0.25 -16.43
CA SER A 11 -7.83 -1.01 -16.48
C SER A 11 -7.50 -1.99 -15.36
N ASP A 12 -6.36 -1.81 -14.66
CA ASP A 12 -5.96 -2.69 -13.54
C ASP A 12 -6.65 -2.31 -12.23
N LEU A 13 -7.26 -1.11 -12.13
CA LEU A 13 -7.80 -0.60 -10.89
C LEU A 13 -8.73 -1.59 -10.15
N PRO A 14 -9.67 -2.28 -10.82
CA PRO A 14 -10.49 -3.30 -10.15
C PRO A 14 -9.66 -4.46 -9.56
N ALA A 15 -8.57 -4.83 -10.23
CA ALA A 15 -7.69 -5.88 -9.73
C ALA A 15 -6.88 -5.43 -8.50
N LEU A 16 -6.48 -4.15 -8.43
CA LEU A 16 -5.83 -3.61 -7.23
C LEU A 16 -6.74 -3.68 -6.01
N TYR A 17 -8.02 -3.32 -6.15
CA TYR A 17 -9.02 -3.48 -5.09
C TYR A 17 -9.13 -4.94 -4.62
N ARG A 18 -9.25 -5.86 -5.57
CA ARG A 18 -9.35 -7.29 -5.28
C ARG A 18 -8.10 -7.82 -4.57
N ILE A 19 -6.90 -7.49 -5.04
CA ILE A 19 -5.64 -7.93 -4.44
C ILE A 19 -5.51 -7.35 -3.04
N CYS A 20 -5.78 -6.04 -2.86
CA CYS A 20 -5.75 -5.37 -1.56
C CYS A 20 -6.66 -6.08 -0.53
N LEU A 21 -7.87 -6.45 -0.92
CA LEU A 21 -8.80 -7.19 -0.06
C LEU A 21 -8.30 -8.61 0.24
N GLN A 22 -7.84 -9.34 -0.78
CA GLN A 22 -7.37 -10.72 -0.63
C GLN A 22 -6.02 -10.87 0.10
N THR A 23 -5.38 -9.76 0.47
CA THR A 23 -4.14 -9.73 1.26
C THR A 23 -4.27 -8.85 2.51
N GLY A 24 -5.46 -8.31 2.76
CA GLY A 24 -5.71 -7.23 3.73
C GLY A 24 -5.67 -7.64 5.20
N ASP A 25 -5.69 -8.95 5.54
CA ASP A 25 -5.56 -9.39 6.92
C ASP A 25 -4.12 -9.87 7.23
N SER A 26 -3.21 -8.90 7.28
CA SER A 26 -1.78 -9.18 7.55
C SER A 26 -1.15 -10.16 6.54
N GLY A 27 -1.54 -10.04 5.27
CA GLY A 27 -1.12 -10.90 4.17
C GLY A 27 -2.06 -12.07 3.89
N ALA A 28 -3.07 -12.31 4.73
CA ALA A 28 -4.13 -13.28 4.51
C ALA A 28 -5.37 -12.63 3.86
N ASP A 29 -6.27 -13.48 3.35
CA ASP A 29 -7.52 -13.03 2.72
C ASP A 29 -8.48 -12.39 3.73
N ALA A 30 -8.84 -11.14 3.48
CA ALA A 30 -9.77 -10.36 4.29
C ALA A 30 -11.20 -10.33 3.72
N THR A 31 -11.51 -11.06 2.64
CA THR A 31 -12.81 -10.99 1.95
C THR A 31 -13.99 -11.24 2.90
N GLY A 32 -13.85 -12.17 3.84
CA GLY A 32 -14.91 -12.45 4.83
C GLY A 32 -14.98 -11.50 6.02
N LEU A 33 -14.13 -10.48 6.08
CA LEU A 33 -13.99 -9.58 7.23
C LEU A 33 -14.62 -8.21 6.99
N TYR A 34 -14.97 -7.90 5.75
CA TYR A 34 -15.58 -6.64 5.32
C TYR A 34 -16.87 -6.90 4.58
N SER A 35 -17.90 -6.11 4.86
CA SER A 35 -19.18 -6.14 4.14
C SER A 35 -19.06 -5.37 2.82
N ASP A 36 -18.32 -4.26 2.82
CA ASP A 36 -17.97 -3.53 1.60
C ASP A 36 -16.53 -3.89 1.15
N PRO A 37 -16.39 -4.65 0.04
CA PRO A 37 -15.10 -5.09 -0.46
C PRO A 37 -14.20 -3.96 -0.97
N ALA A 38 -14.73 -2.74 -1.13
CA ALA A 38 -13.99 -1.61 -1.66
C ALA A 38 -13.22 -0.83 -0.60
N LEU A 39 -13.62 -0.91 0.68
CA LEU A 39 -13.09 -0.04 1.73
C LEU A 39 -11.58 -0.06 1.88
N LEU A 40 -10.96 -1.25 1.90
CA LEU A 40 -9.49 -1.36 1.97
C LEU A 40 -8.82 -0.71 0.77
N GLY A 41 -9.31 -1.00 -0.43
CA GLY A 41 -8.77 -0.46 -1.67
C GLY A 41 -8.89 1.06 -1.77
N HIS A 42 -9.96 1.66 -1.24
CA HIS A 42 -10.14 3.11 -1.17
C HIS A 42 -9.07 3.82 -0.35
N PHE A 43 -8.45 3.14 0.60
CA PHE A 43 -7.43 3.73 1.46
C PHE A 43 -6.01 3.31 1.07
N TYR A 44 -5.80 2.01 0.81
CA TYR A 44 -4.46 1.42 0.68
C TYR A 44 -3.98 1.18 -0.75
N ALA A 45 -4.84 1.32 -1.77
CA ALA A 45 -4.45 1.00 -3.14
C ALA A 45 -4.82 2.09 -4.16
N ALA A 46 -6.11 2.41 -4.28
CA ALA A 46 -6.60 3.25 -5.36
C ALA A 46 -6.04 4.69 -5.38
N PRO A 47 -5.87 5.40 -4.25
CA PRO A 47 -5.35 6.75 -4.30
C PRO A 47 -3.94 6.83 -4.91
N TYR A 48 -3.08 5.84 -4.69
CA TYR A 48 -1.75 5.78 -5.31
C TYR A 48 -1.85 5.63 -6.83
N ALA A 49 -2.68 4.70 -7.29
CA ALA A 49 -2.86 4.41 -8.70
C ALA A 49 -3.51 5.57 -9.48
N VAL A 50 -4.29 6.41 -8.79
CA VAL A 50 -4.96 7.58 -9.40
C VAL A 50 -4.09 8.83 -9.36
N LEU A 51 -3.38 9.06 -8.24
CA LEU A 51 -2.65 10.31 -8.01
C LEU A 51 -1.17 10.24 -8.43
N GLU A 52 -0.53 9.06 -8.32
CA GLU A 52 0.88 8.86 -8.71
C GLU A 52 1.07 7.54 -9.50
N PRO A 53 0.36 7.36 -10.64
CA PRO A 53 0.38 6.10 -11.40
C PRO A 53 1.77 5.69 -11.89
N GLU A 54 2.69 6.63 -12.05
CA GLU A 54 4.08 6.39 -12.47
C GLU A 54 4.91 5.64 -11.40
N LEU A 55 4.45 5.62 -10.16
CA LEU A 55 5.04 4.87 -9.05
C LEU A 55 4.26 3.59 -8.72
N CYS A 56 3.43 3.13 -9.66
CA CYS A 56 2.62 1.94 -9.51
C CYS A 56 3.03 0.87 -10.53
N PHE A 57 3.39 -0.32 -10.06
CA PHE A 57 3.75 -1.46 -10.90
C PHE A 57 2.90 -2.67 -10.53
N VAL A 58 2.50 -3.43 -11.57
CA VAL A 58 1.64 -4.60 -11.43
C VAL A 58 2.39 -5.85 -11.86
N LEU A 59 2.32 -6.88 -11.04
CA LEU A 59 2.70 -8.24 -11.41
C LEU A 59 1.50 -8.92 -12.06
N VAL A 60 1.69 -9.44 -13.26
CA VAL A 60 0.69 -10.24 -13.97
C VAL A 60 1.15 -11.68 -14.10
N SER A 61 0.21 -12.62 -14.07
CA SER A 61 0.39 -14.02 -14.39
C SER A 61 -0.58 -14.38 -15.50
N ASP A 62 -0.05 -14.88 -16.64
CA ASP A 62 -0.87 -15.19 -17.83
C ASP A 62 -1.80 -14.02 -18.24
N GLY A 63 -1.30 -12.79 -18.12
CA GLY A 63 -2.01 -11.55 -18.43
C GLY A 63 -2.93 -11.00 -17.33
N ALA A 64 -3.19 -11.74 -16.25
CA ALA A 64 -4.06 -11.31 -15.16
C ALA A 64 -3.24 -10.73 -13.98
N PRO A 65 -3.61 -9.54 -13.44
CA PRO A 65 -2.94 -8.98 -12.26
C PRO A 65 -3.07 -9.89 -11.03
N CYS A 66 -1.93 -10.18 -10.39
CA CYS A 66 -1.84 -11.05 -9.22
C CYS A 66 -0.96 -10.48 -8.09
N GLY A 67 -0.43 -9.27 -8.27
CA GLY A 67 0.30 -8.52 -7.27
C GLY A 67 0.57 -7.11 -7.73
N TYR A 68 0.98 -6.26 -6.82
CA TYR A 68 1.37 -4.89 -7.11
C TYR A 68 2.42 -4.36 -6.13
N ILE A 69 3.08 -3.28 -6.52
CA ILE A 69 3.71 -2.31 -5.64
C ILE A 69 3.20 -0.92 -6.02
N LEU A 70 2.78 -0.17 -5.02
CA LEU A 70 2.21 1.16 -5.13
C LEU A 70 2.94 2.07 -4.15
N GLY A 71 3.12 3.34 -4.47
CA GLY A 71 3.72 4.25 -3.51
C GLY A 71 3.74 5.69 -3.97
N THR A 72 4.35 6.52 -3.17
CA THR A 72 4.55 7.94 -3.42
C THR A 72 6.00 8.33 -3.20
N ARG A 73 6.45 9.38 -3.89
CA ARG A 73 7.77 9.97 -3.67
C ARG A 73 7.85 10.90 -2.47
N ASP A 74 6.69 11.44 -2.03
CA ASP A 74 6.59 12.38 -0.93
C ASP A 74 5.25 12.19 -0.19
N THR A 75 5.35 11.62 1.01
CA THR A 75 4.20 11.31 1.87
C THR A 75 3.38 12.56 2.21
N ALA A 76 4.02 13.71 2.45
CA ALA A 76 3.33 14.93 2.82
C ALA A 76 2.55 15.51 1.63
N ALA A 77 3.17 15.55 0.45
CA ALA A 77 2.52 15.99 -0.79
C ALA A 77 1.37 15.05 -1.18
N PHE A 78 1.56 13.74 -1.09
CA PHE A 78 0.54 12.73 -1.36
C PHE A 78 -0.68 12.88 -0.44
N ARG A 79 -0.45 13.07 0.87
CA ARG A 79 -1.54 13.33 1.82
C ARG A 79 -2.37 14.55 1.44
N ALA A 80 -1.70 15.65 1.11
CA ALA A 80 -2.37 16.88 0.69
C ALA A 80 -3.20 16.66 -0.60
N ALA A 81 -2.68 15.87 -1.54
CA ALA A 81 -3.40 15.50 -2.75
C ALA A 81 -4.62 14.60 -2.43
N CYS A 82 -4.48 13.60 -1.56
CA CYS A 82 -5.59 12.76 -1.13
C CYS A 82 -6.71 13.55 -0.45
N GLU A 83 -6.38 14.51 0.40
CA GLU A 83 -7.38 15.40 1.02
C GLU A 83 -8.11 16.25 0.00
N ARG A 84 -7.42 16.79 -0.98
CA ARG A 84 -7.98 17.69 -1.97
C ARG A 84 -8.81 16.96 -3.04
N GLU A 85 -8.37 15.74 -3.45
CA GLU A 85 -8.86 15.12 -4.70
C GLU A 85 -9.50 13.74 -4.50
N TRP A 86 -9.30 13.10 -3.31
CA TRP A 86 -9.72 11.71 -3.11
C TRP A 86 -10.74 11.53 -1.98
N PHE A 87 -10.42 11.97 -0.77
CA PHE A 87 -11.23 11.64 0.41
C PHE A 87 -12.57 12.38 0.47
N GLY A 88 -12.70 13.57 -0.15
CA GLY A 88 -13.94 14.33 -0.12
C GLY A 88 -15.15 13.53 -0.61
N ALA A 89 -15.07 12.99 -1.82
CA ALA A 89 -16.14 12.20 -2.42
C ALA A 89 -16.41 10.86 -1.66
N LEU A 90 -15.38 10.30 -1.04
CA LEU A 90 -15.54 9.10 -0.22
C LEU A 90 -16.27 9.40 1.09
N ARG A 91 -15.99 10.52 1.73
CA ARG A 91 -16.67 10.95 2.95
C ARG A 91 -18.16 11.22 2.72
N ASP A 92 -18.51 11.75 1.55
CA ASP A 92 -19.91 11.93 1.14
C ASP A 92 -20.61 10.57 0.92
N ARG A 93 -19.89 9.59 0.36
CA ARG A 93 -20.41 8.25 0.12
C ARG A 93 -20.51 7.40 1.39
N TYR A 94 -19.57 7.56 2.31
CA TYR A 94 -19.47 6.79 3.54
C TYR A 94 -19.60 7.72 4.76
N PRO A 95 -20.81 7.96 5.26
CA PRO A 95 -21.00 8.77 6.45
C PRO A 95 -20.35 8.10 7.68
N LEU A 96 -19.94 8.93 8.65
CA LEU A 96 -19.36 8.40 9.91
C LEU A 96 -20.29 7.37 10.55
N PRO A 97 -19.76 6.21 10.95
CA PRO A 97 -20.53 5.18 11.62
C PRO A 97 -20.94 5.62 13.04
N LEU A 98 -21.92 4.93 13.61
CA LEU A 98 -22.24 5.10 15.02
C LEU A 98 -21.05 4.73 15.91
N GLU A 99 -20.86 5.41 17.03
CA GLU A 99 -19.77 5.09 17.98
C GLU A 99 -19.86 3.65 18.54
N SER A 100 -21.06 3.07 18.55
CA SER A 100 -21.29 1.68 18.96
C SER A 100 -20.90 0.65 17.90
N ASP A 101 -20.66 1.05 16.65
CA ASP A 101 -20.28 0.13 15.59
C ASP A 101 -18.79 -0.21 15.69
N GLN A 102 -18.51 -1.46 16.06
CA GLN A 102 -17.16 -2.00 16.22
C GLN A 102 -16.74 -2.86 15.01
N SER A 103 -17.46 -2.78 13.90
CA SER A 103 -17.14 -3.52 12.68
C SER A 103 -15.81 -3.04 12.05
N ARG A 104 -15.22 -3.90 11.24
CA ARG A 104 -14.02 -3.52 10.46
C ARG A 104 -14.36 -2.47 9.40
N ASP A 105 -15.58 -2.50 8.86
CA ASP A 105 -16.06 -1.49 7.92
C ASP A 105 -16.10 -0.11 8.60
N ALA A 106 -16.67 -0.02 9.82
CA ALA A 106 -16.69 1.21 10.60
C ALA A 106 -15.28 1.75 10.87
N ALA A 107 -14.35 0.88 11.23
CA ALA A 107 -12.96 1.28 11.44
C ALA A 107 -12.32 1.85 10.16
N MET A 108 -12.59 1.27 8.99
CA MET A 108 -12.10 1.79 7.71
C MET A 108 -12.76 3.10 7.30
N VAL A 109 -14.06 3.25 7.54
CA VAL A 109 -14.77 4.53 7.30
C VAL A 109 -14.18 5.62 8.19
N CYS A 110 -13.92 5.35 9.46
CA CYS A 110 -13.22 6.29 10.36
C CYS A 110 -11.83 6.67 9.84
N LEU A 111 -11.09 5.72 9.24
CA LEU A 111 -9.80 6.02 8.58
C LEU A 111 -9.96 6.96 7.39
N ILE A 112 -10.95 6.74 6.53
CA ILE A 112 -11.26 7.61 5.39
C ILE A 112 -11.59 9.04 5.86
N HIS A 113 -12.35 9.17 6.96
CA HIS A 113 -12.67 10.48 7.53
C HIS A 113 -11.48 11.17 8.17
N ARG A 114 -10.57 10.42 8.81
CA ARG A 114 -9.34 10.96 9.39
C ARG A 114 -8.30 11.30 8.33
N GLY A 115 -8.31 10.60 7.20
CA GLY A 115 -7.27 10.68 6.17
C GLY A 115 -5.96 10.01 6.60
N HIS A 116 -4.92 10.19 5.80
CA HIS A 116 -3.59 9.69 6.14
C HIS A 116 -2.96 10.48 7.29
N ASP A 117 -2.47 9.81 8.32
CA ASP A 117 -1.94 10.43 9.53
C ASP A 117 -0.65 11.24 9.30
N ALA A 118 -0.58 12.41 9.96
CA ALA A 118 0.62 13.25 9.95
C ALA A 118 1.75 12.71 10.85
N ALA A 119 1.38 11.89 11.84
CA ALA A 119 2.31 11.48 12.89
C ALA A 119 3.45 10.55 12.43
N ALA A 120 3.31 9.91 11.28
CA ALA A 120 4.34 9.05 10.68
C ALA A 120 5.28 9.82 9.74
N ALA A 121 5.68 11.04 10.10
CA ALA A 121 6.62 11.80 9.30
C ALA A 121 8.06 11.30 9.57
N PHE A 122 8.64 10.64 8.58
CA PHE A 122 10.07 10.28 8.57
C PHE A 122 10.81 11.19 7.58
N PRO A 123 11.34 12.35 8.00
CA PRO A 123 11.92 13.35 7.09
C PRO A 123 13.04 12.81 6.21
N GLU A 124 13.82 11.84 6.71
CA GLU A 124 14.89 11.16 5.95
C GLU A 124 14.37 10.10 4.97
N HIS A 125 13.09 9.73 5.06
CA HIS A 125 12.44 8.71 4.25
C HIS A 125 11.11 9.26 3.69
N PRO A 126 11.13 10.27 2.82
CA PRO A 126 9.92 10.98 2.39
C PRO A 126 8.95 10.10 1.60
N ALA A 127 9.45 9.13 0.84
CA ALA A 127 8.62 8.19 0.08
C ALA A 127 8.00 7.11 0.99
N HIS A 128 6.85 6.56 0.58
CA HIS A 128 6.33 5.33 1.18
C HIS A 128 5.70 4.40 0.14
N LEU A 129 5.46 3.15 0.54
CA LEU A 129 4.95 2.12 -0.36
C LEU A 129 3.99 1.13 0.31
N HIS A 130 3.20 0.46 -0.55
CA HIS A 130 2.46 -0.77 -0.28
C HIS A 130 2.85 -1.82 -1.31
N ILE A 131 2.99 -3.08 -0.89
CA ILE A 131 3.29 -4.21 -1.77
C ILE A 131 2.48 -5.42 -1.34
N ASP A 132 1.70 -5.98 -2.27
CA ASP A 132 0.83 -7.10 -2.04
C ASP A 132 0.89 -8.10 -3.20
N LEU A 133 1.02 -9.37 -2.88
CA LEU A 133 1.02 -10.46 -3.85
C LEU A 133 0.05 -11.56 -3.40
N LEU A 134 -0.77 -12.03 -4.33
CA LEU A 134 -1.62 -13.19 -4.08
C LEU A 134 -0.77 -14.44 -3.80
N PRO A 135 -1.28 -15.42 -3.04
CA PRO A 135 -0.50 -16.58 -2.60
C PRO A 135 0.25 -17.32 -3.72
N HIS A 136 -0.37 -17.49 -4.87
CA HIS A 136 0.25 -18.19 -6.02
C HIS A 136 1.40 -17.40 -6.68
N ALA A 137 1.52 -16.11 -6.40
CA ALA A 137 2.60 -15.24 -6.88
C ALA A 137 3.74 -15.07 -5.85
N GLN A 138 3.60 -15.68 -4.67
CA GLN A 138 4.62 -15.62 -3.62
C GLN A 138 5.69 -16.70 -3.80
N GLY A 139 6.85 -16.56 -3.16
CA GLY A 139 7.94 -17.53 -3.17
C GLY A 139 8.82 -17.53 -4.42
N GLY A 140 8.36 -16.98 -5.56
CA GLY A 140 9.09 -16.95 -6.83
C GLY A 140 10.04 -15.77 -7.03
N GLY A 141 10.32 -14.97 -6.00
CA GLY A 141 11.19 -13.78 -6.12
C GLY A 141 10.50 -12.51 -6.64
N TRP A 142 9.22 -12.59 -7.00
CA TRP A 142 8.48 -11.48 -7.60
C TRP A 142 8.31 -10.27 -6.68
N GLY A 143 8.15 -10.49 -5.37
CA GLY A 143 8.15 -9.41 -4.39
C GLY A 143 9.47 -8.62 -4.40
N ARG A 144 10.62 -9.33 -4.50
CA ARG A 144 11.94 -8.68 -4.64
C ARG A 144 12.01 -7.90 -5.96
N ALA A 145 11.57 -8.48 -7.07
CA ALA A 145 11.60 -7.83 -8.38
C ALA A 145 10.75 -6.55 -8.42
N LEU A 146 9.52 -6.58 -7.86
CA LEU A 146 8.67 -5.40 -7.72
C LEU A 146 9.35 -4.32 -6.85
N MET A 147 9.87 -4.72 -5.69
CA MET A 147 10.57 -3.80 -4.79
C MET A 147 11.78 -3.16 -5.46
N THR A 148 12.61 -3.95 -6.13
CA THR A 148 13.78 -3.45 -6.88
C THR A 148 13.36 -2.41 -7.91
N ARG A 149 12.34 -2.72 -8.73
CA ARG A 149 11.82 -1.80 -9.75
C ARG A 149 11.35 -0.47 -9.15
N PHE A 150 10.62 -0.54 -8.05
CA PHE A 150 10.12 0.66 -7.34
C PHE A 150 11.26 1.51 -6.78
N LEU A 151 12.23 0.88 -6.10
CA LEU A 151 13.38 1.56 -5.53
C LEU A 151 14.26 2.22 -6.60
N GLU A 152 14.45 1.56 -7.74
CA GLU A 152 15.15 2.13 -8.90
C GLU A 152 14.44 3.38 -9.43
N THR A 153 13.10 3.34 -9.51
CA THR A 153 12.30 4.48 -9.94
C THR A 153 12.42 5.66 -8.96
N LEU A 154 12.41 5.41 -7.65
CA LEU A 154 12.62 6.44 -6.63
C LEU A 154 14.04 7.04 -6.70
N ARG A 155 15.08 6.20 -6.90
CA ARG A 155 16.46 6.69 -7.06
C ARG A 155 16.59 7.58 -8.29
N ALA A 156 16.04 7.16 -9.41
CA ALA A 156 16.03 7.95 -10.65
C ALA A 156 15.32 9.30 -10.48
N ALA A 157 14.33 9.38 -9.55
CA ALA A 157 13.65 10.61 -9.19
C ALA A 157 14.38 11.44 -8.11
N GLY A 158 15.58 11.01 -7.65
CA GLY A 158 16.35 11.72 -6.63
C GLY A 158 15.75 11.64 -5.21
N VAL A 159 14.91 10.65 -4.94
CA VAL A 159 14.30 10.48 -3.62
C VAL A 159 15.32 9.86 -2.66
N ARG A 160 15.55 10.50 -1.52
CA ARG A 160 16.63 10.14 -0.58
C ARG A 160 16.33 8.95 0.33
N GLY A 161 15.06 8.56 0.48
CA GLY A 161 14.70 7.45 1.34
C GLY A 161 13.22 7.09 1.24
N VAL A 162 12.91 5.87 1.63
CA VAL A 162 11.57 5.30 1.61
C VAL A 162 11.26 4.62 2.94
N HIS A 163 10.01 4.73 3.40
CA HIS A 163 9.52 4.02 4.57
C HIS A 163 8.28 3.19 4.24
N LEU A 164 7.92 2.33 5.16
CA LEU A 164 6.67 1.57 5.12
C LEU A 164 6.21 1.22 6.54
N GLY A 165 4.91 1.04 6.70
CA GLY A 165 4.32 0.45 7.90
C GLY A 165 3.92 -1.00 7.63
N VAL A 166 4.15 -1.90 8.59
CA VAL A 166 3.73 -3.30 8.51
C VAL A 166 3.12 -3.74 9.84
N GLY A 167 2.01 -4.48 9.78
CA GLY A 167 1.42 -5.07 10.97
C GLY A 167 2.39 -6.03 11.66
N ALA A 168 2.58 -5.90 12.97
CA ALA A 168 3.51 -6.73 13.75
C ALA A 168 3.21 -8.23 13.63
N ARG A 169 1.96 -8.60 13.33
CA ARG A 169 1.53 -9.99 13.09
C ARG A 169 1.98 -10.56 11.74
N ASN A 170 2.34 -9.70 10.78
CA ASN A 170 2.81 -10.12 9.46
C ASN A 170 4.31 -10.44 9.47
N VAL A 171 4.67 -11.53 10.17
CA VAL A 171 6.07 -11.97 10.34
C VAL A 171 6.75 -12.25 8.99
N GLY A 172 6.00 -12.71 8.00
CA GLY A 172 6.52 -12.97 6.64
C GLY A 172 6.99 -11.69 5.96
N ALA A 173 6.17 -10.63 6.00
CA ALA A 173 6.51 -9.34 5.43
C ALA A 173 7.66 -8.67 6.20
N VAL A 174 7.67 -8.73 7.53
CA VAL A 174 8.79 -8.22 8.34
C VAL A 174 10.12 -8.83 7.90
N LYS A 175 10.20 -10.17 7.81
CA LYS A 175 11.39 -10.86 7.33
C LYS A 175 11.75 -10.51 5.87
N PHE A 176 10.75 -10.27 5.04
CA PHE A 176 10.97 -9.84 3.65
C PHE A 176 11.64 -8.46 3.61
N TYR A 177 11.10 -7.46 4.32
CA TYR A 177 11.68 -6.11 4.35
C TYR A 177 13.10 -6.09 4.92
N GLN A 178 13.35 -6.82 5.99
CA GLN A 178 14.71 -6.97 6.55
C GLN A 178 15.69 -7.55 5.52
N ARG A 179 15.30 -8.61 4.77
CA ARG A 179 16.13 -9.18 3.70
C ARG A 179 16.32 -8.23 2.51
N MET A 180 15.40 -7.28 2.32
CA MET A 180 15.55 -6.22 1.32
C MET A 180 16.46 -5.08 1.78
N GLY A 181 16.93 -5.08 3.03
CA GLY A 181 17.81 -4.05 3.59
C GLY A 181 17.09 -2.93 4.31
N PHE A 182 15.78 -3.04 4.55
CA PHE A 182 15.06 -2.10 5.39
C PHE A 182 15.43 -2.32 6.86
N HIS A 183 15.60 -1.22 7.60
CA HIS A 183 15.86 -1.21 9.04
C HIS A 183 14.68 -0.64 9.82
N SER A 184 14.56 -0.98 11.09
CA SER A 184 13.51 -0.46 11.97
C SER A 184 13.69 1.04 12.19
N LEU A 185 12.62 1.80 12.03
CA LEU A 185 12.56 3.24 12.32
C LEU A 185 11.82 3.51 13.64
N SER A 186 10.70 2.82 13.87
CA SER A 186 9.85 3.02 15.04
C SER A 186 8.94 1.81 15.24
N GLU A 187 8.50 1.62 16.47
CA GLU A 187 7.48 0.64 16.85
C GLU A 187 6.31 1.37 17.48
N GLY A 188 5.10 1.10 16.98
CA GLY A 188 3.85 1.65 17.50
C GLY A 188 2.92 0.54 17.98
N SER A 189 1.74 0.91 18.47
CA SER A 189 0.72 -0.04 18.93
C SER A 189 0.20 -0.90 17.76
N GLY A 190 0.86 -2.05 17.52
CA GLY A 190 0.48 -3.05 16.51
C GLY A 190 1.05 -2.84 15.11
N ALA A 191 1.80 -1.76 14.86
CA ALA A 191 2.50 -1.51 13.60
C ALA A 191 4.00 -1.30 13.83
N LEU A 192 4.80 -1.85 12.92
CA LEU A 192 6.25 -1.66 12.86
C LEU A 192 6.56 -0.78 11.64
N TRP A 193 7.42 0.21 11.82
CA TRP A 193 7.85 1.10 10.75
C TRP A 193 9.28 0.77 10.34
N TYR A 194 9.46 0.58 9.05
CA TYR A 194 10.75 0.27 8.44
C TYR A 194 11.13 1.34 7.43
N GLY A 195 12.43 1.60 7.29
CA GLY A 195 12.95 2.54 6.31
C GLY A 195 14.20 2.07 5.62
N MET A 196 14.46 2.68 4.47
CA MET A 196 15.69 2.49 3.71
C MET A 196 16.14 3.85 3.15
N LYS A 197 17.42 4.22 3.37
CA LYS A 197 18.03 5.33 2.65
C LYS A 197 18.33 4.88 1.22
N LEU A 198 18.07 5.76 0.28
CA LEU A 198 18.35 5.55 -1.14
C LEU A 198 19.59 6.38 -1.47
N GLU A 199 20.70 5.69 -1.72
CA GLU A 199 21.89 6.35 -2.26
C GLU A 199 21.61 6.79 -3.70
N THR A 200 21.92 8.02 -4.00
CA THR A 200 21.84 8.61 -5.35
C THR A 200 23.10 8.31 -6.16
#